data_780c856b256278acdd4233826a3473fa
#
_entry.id   780c856b256278acdd4233826a3473fa
#
_cell.length_a   1.000
_cell.length_b   1.000
_cell.length_c   1.000
_cell.angle_alpha   90.00
_cell.angle_beta   90.00
_cell.angle_gamma   90.00
#
_symmetry.space_group_name_H-M   'P 1'
#
loop_
_entity.id
_entity.type
_entity.pdbx_description
1 polymer ?
#
loop_
_entity_poly.entity_id
_entity_poly.type
_entity_poly.pdbx_seq_one_letter_code
_entity_poly.pdbx_strand_id
1 'polypeptide(L)'
;GAGIQNLIDTAREQIFLNPIMVTNSSFRIVGLSTDTIFDDIVWNEAVNLHGFSKEVIEQFRHDTESDKLFQEHKVFLYSSGLGEKIPRILAPLKTENRTLGYLIIFSVNHPLENRDIENAEILAKALNILMQGPITVADINLDLMDYTLKLLLSELPVESSQIQALTNCDFFMTFSLSLPEKRKEREYLYYLRDQIIQDSSKIHSFPYEENLFVLINYKEEKELDQFFVRLKKLLKEYQIHAGSSNSFEDL
;
A
#
# COMPACT_ATOMS: atom_id res chain seq x y z
N GLY A 1 14.40 6.59 0.00
CA GLY A 1 13.98 7.74 0.72
C GLY A 1 14.49 9.12 0.34
N ALA A 2 15.82 9.35 0.21
CA ALA A 2 16.36 10.71 0.04
C ALA A 2 15.86 11.43 -1.24
N GLY A 3 15.64 10.72 -2.34
CA GLY A 3 15.18 11.33 -3.59
C GLY A 3 13.73 11.82 -3.52
N ILE A 4 12.84 11.09 -2.87
CA ILE A 4 11.44 11.49 -2.69
C ILE A 4 11.36 12.72 -1.78
N GLN A 5 12.07 12.71 -0.65
CA GLN A 5 12.06 13.83 0.29
C GLN A 5 12.58 15.12 -0.38
N ASN A 6 13.71 15.05 -1.07
CA ASN A 6 14.27 16.23 -1.78
C ASN A 6 13.30 16.77 -2.85
N LEU A 7 12.59 15.90 -3.57
CA LEU A 7 11.61 16.33 -4.56
C LEU A 7 10.40 17.02 -3.91
N ILE A 8 9.92 16.49 -2.78
CA ILE A 8 8.80 17.08 -2.02
C ILE A 8 9.20 18.45 -1.47
N ASP A 9 10.39 18.56 -0.86
CA ASP A 9 10.87 19.82 -0.29
C ASP A 9 11.02 20.89 -1.38
N THR A 10 11.61 20.53 -2.53
CA THR A 10 11.70 21.44 -3.69
C THR A 10 10.33 21.85 -4.23
N ALA A 11 9.41 20.92 -4.39
CA ALA A 11 8.06 21.20 -4.87
C ALA A 11 7.29 22.09 -3.89
N ARG A 12 7.42 21.86 -2.59
CA ARG A 12 6.84 22.70 -1.55
C ARG A 12 7.38 24.13 -1.61
N GLU A 13 8.71 24.29 -1.68
CA GLU A 13 9.35 25.62 -1.60
C GLU A 13 9.16 26.47 -2.85
N GLN A 14 9.11 25.83 -4.02
CA GLN A 14 9.17 26.57 -5.29
C GLN A 14 7.88 26.56 -6.09
N ILE A 15 6.96 25.62 -5.81
CA ILE A 15 5.77 25.43 -6.64
C ILE A 15 4.51 25.64 -5.81
N PHE A 16 4.30 24.81 -4.77
CA PHE A 16 3.02 24.78 -4.07
C PHE A 16 2.96 25.72 -2.88
N LEU A 17 4.07 26.02 -2.21
CA LEU A 17 4.14 26.81 -0.96
C LEU A 17 3.21 26.31 0.15
N ASN A 18 2.65 25.12 -0.03
CA ASN A 18 1.72 24.42 0.83
C ASN A 18 2.33 23.09 1.30
N PRO A 19 1.92 22.56 2.46
CA PRO A 19 2.42 21.26 2.96
C PRO A 19 2.13 20.13 1.99
N ILE A 20 3.11 19.26 1.80
CA ILE A 20 3.03 18.08 0.93
C ILE A 20 3.31 16.83 1.73
N MET A 21 2.55 15.79 1.45
CA MET A 21 2.69 14.46 2.01
C MET A 21 2.64 13.41 0.90
N VAL A 22 3.46 12.39 1.00
CA VAL A 22 3.44 11.23 0.10
C VAL A 22 3.35 9.95 0.94
N THR A 23 2.42 9.09 0.57
CA THR A 23 2.27 7.76 1.18
C THR A 23 2.59 6.66 0.17
N ASN A 24 2.87 5.46 0.67
CA ASN A 24 2.81 4.25 -0.14
C ASN A 24 1.36 3.73 -0.26
N SER A 25 1.15 2.61 -0.97
CA SER A 25 -0.17 1.98 -1.14
C SER A 25 -0.82 1.51 0.17
N SER A 26 -0.03 1.32 1.23
CA SER A 26 -0.50 0.96 2.58
C SER A 26 -0.73 2.18 3.48
N PHE A 27 -0.77 3.38 2.92
CA PHE A 27 -0.93 4.64 3.65
C PHE A 27 0.16 4.93 4.69
N ARG A 28 1.36 4.35 4.52
CA ARG A 28 2.54 4.72 5.32
C ARG A 28 3.24 5.90 4.67
N ILE A 29 3.74 6.81 5.48
CA ILE A 29 4.43 8.00 5.02
C ILE A 29 5.81 7.62 4.44
N VAL A 30 6.05 8.04 3.21
CA VAL A 30 7.35 7.90 2.51
C VAL A 30 8.03 9.24 2.28
N GLY A 31 7.29 10.33 2.44
CA GLY A 31 7.80 11.69 2.40
C GLY A 31 6.81 12.68 3.00
N LEU A 32 7.31 13.67 3.75
CA LEU A 32 6.50 14.63 4.47
C LEU A 32 7.27 15.95 4.58
N SER A 33 6.62 17.09 4.27
CA SER A 33 7.19 18.40 4.55
C SER A 33 7.15 18.73 6.04
N THR A 34 8.31 18.94 6.66
CA THR A 34 8.47 18.89 8.13
C THR A 34 8.24 20.18 8.89
N ASP A 35 8.25 21.34 8.22
CA ASP A 35 8.31 22.66 8.89
C ASP A 35 6.95 23.31 9.12
N THR A 36 5.86 22.57 8.94
CA THR A 36 4.51 23.13 9.06
C THR A 36 3.72 22.42 10.16
N ILE A 37 3.17 23.23 11.09
CA ILE A 37 2.30 22.74 12.15
C ILE A 37 0.89 23.32 11.90
N PHE A 38 -0.10 22.44 11.74
CA PHE A 38 -1.51 22.83 11.61
C PHE A 38 -2.41 21.72 12.16
N ASP A 39 -3.61 22.10 12.57
CA ASP A 39 -4.56 21.18 13.19
C ASP A 39 -5.42 20.47 12.13
N ASP A 40 -4.97 19.30 11.71
CA ASP A 40 -5.66 18.39 10.79
C ASP A 40 -5.43 16.94 11.20
N ILE A 41 -6.50 16.14 11.25
CA ILE A 41 -6.42 14.76 11.73
C ILE A 41 -5.50 13.89 10.88
N VAL A 42 -5.54 14.04 9.56
CA VAL A 42 -4.71 13.28 8.60
C VAL A 42 -3.24 13.65 8.77
N TRP A 43 -2.95 14.96 8.93
CA TRP A 43 -1.60 15.44 9.18
C TRP A 43 -1.07 14.99 10.53
N ASN A 44 -1.87 15.11 11.58
CA ASN A 44 -1.47 14.73 12.94
C ASN A 44 -1.18 13.23 13.03
N GLU A 45 -1.97 12.37 12.38
CA GLU A 45 -1.67 10.94 12.32
C GLU A 45 -0.40 10.64 11.53
N ALA A 46 -0.21 11.30 10.39
CA ALA A 46 1.00 11.14 9.58
C ALA A 46 2.28 11.45 10.39
N VAL A 47 2.26 12.53 11.16
CA VAL A 47 3.40 12.94 12.01
C VAL A 47 3.61 11.97 13.18
N ASN A 48 2.54 11.55 13.85
CA ASN A 48 2.63 10.77 15.07
C ASN A 48 2.76 9.26 14.84
N LEU A 49 2.09 8.72 13.80
CA LEU A 49 2.01 7.29 13.52
C LEU A 49 2.86 6.87 12.32
N HIS A 50 3.43 7.83 11.60
CA HIS A 50 4.08 7.61 10.29
C HIS A 50 3.18 6.89 9.28
N GLY A 51 1.88 7.13 9.38
CA GLY A 51 0.83 6.52 8.54
C GLY A 51 -0.55 6.93 9.00
N PHE A 52 -1.59 6.30 8.46
CA PHE A 52 -2.98 6.57 8.84
C PHE A 52 -3.57 5.43 9.64
N SER A 53 -4.41 5.77 10.62
CA SER A 53 -5.23 4.82 11.36
C SER A 53 -6.29 4.20 10.43
N LYS A 54 -6.83 3.06 10.87
CA LYS A 54 -7.94 2.41 10.19
C LYS A 54 -9.15 3.34 10.09
N GLU A 55 -9.40 4.08 11.14
CA GLU A 55 -10.52 5.01 11.25
C GLU A 55 -10.45 6.11 10.20
N VAL A 56 -9.28 6.71 9.99
CA VAL A 56 -9.06 7.74 8.96
C VAL A 56 -9.18 7.13 7.55
N ILE A 57 -8.64 5.94 7.34
CA ILE A 57 -8.75 5.24 6.05
C ILE A 57 -10.21 4.90 5.73
N GLU A 58 -10.98 4.41 6.71
CA GLU A 58 -12.39 4.09 6.51
C GLU A 58 -13.24 5.34 6.28
N GLN A 59 -13.03 6.42 7.03
CA GLN A 59 -13.72 7.69 6.78
C GLN A 59 -13.48 8.18 5.36
N PHE A 60 -12.23 8.11 4.90
CA PHE A 60 -11.87 8.52 3.57
C PHE A 60 -12.53 7.65 2.49
N ARG A 61 -12.56 6.33 2.68
CA ARG A 61 -13.18 5.38 1.74
C ARG A 61 -14.70 5.47 1.66
N HIS A 62 -15.35 5.92 2.73
CA HIS A 62 -16.81 6.11 2.75
C HIS A 62 -17.24 7.46 2.18
N ASP A 63 -16.32 8.34 1.86
CA ASP A 63 -16.64 9.61 1.20
C ASP A 63 -16.86 9.39 -0.30
N THR A 64 -17.94 9.91 -0.83
CA THR A 64 -18.32 9.77 -2.26
C THR A 64 -17.30 10.37 -3.23
N GLU A 65 -16.55 11.40 -2.80
CA GLU A 65 -15.49 11.96 -3.64
C GLU A 65 -14.24 11.07 -3.73
N SER A 66 -14.06 10.14 -2.80
CA SER A 66 -12.91 9.23 -2.80
C SER A 66 -12.88 8.28 -3.99
N ASP A 67 -14.04 8.02 -4.63
CA ASP A 67 -14.13 7.24 -5.86
C ASP A 67 -13.28 7.83 -6.99
N LYS A 68 -13.14 9.16 -7.03
CA LYS A 68 -12.26 9.84 -8.00
C LYS A 68 -10.80 9.42 -7.85
N LEU A 69 -10.35 9.15 -6.60
CA LEU A 69 -8.99 8.69 -6.32
C LEU A 69 -8.83 7.19 -6.60
N PHE A 70 -9.73 6.38 -6.06
CA PHE A 70 -9.56 4.92 -6.04
C PHE A 70 -10.05 4.23 -7.31
N GLN A 71 -11.14 4.70 -7.92
CA GLN A 71 -11.73 4.08 -9.11
C GLN A 71 -11.35 4.81 -10.39
N GLU A 72 -11.49 6.14 -10.41
CA GLU A 72 -11.20 6.92 -11.61
C GLU A 72 -9.71 7.28 -11.74
N HIS A 73 -8.93 7.13 -10.67
CA HIS A 73 -7.50 7.44 -10.60
C HIS A 73 -7.16 8.86 -11.06
N LYS A 74 -7.97 9.83 -10.69
CA LYS A 74 -7.82 11.24 -11.06
C LYS A 74 -7.13 12.04 -9.98
N VAL A 75 -6.43 13.10 -10.42
CA VAL A 75 -5.98 14.19 -9.54
C VAL A 75 -7.12 15.18 -9.40
N PHE A 76 -7.47 15.55 -8.17
CA PHE A 76 -8.58 16.45 -7.90
C PHE A 76 -8.42 17.19 -6.57
N LEU A 77 -9.16 18.31 -6.45
CA LEU A 77 -9.30 19.02 -5.17
C LEU A 77 -10.39 18.34 -4.34
N TYR A 78 -9.99 17.81 -3.19
CA TYR A 78 -10.86 17.19 -2.20
C TYR A 78 -11.22 18.19 -1.11
N SER A 79 -12.49 18.49 -0.96
CA SER A 79 -13.02 19.51 -0.04
C SER A 79 -14.24 19.04 0.76
N SER A 80 -14.54 17.74 0.75
CA SER A 80 -15.60 17.11 1.56
C SER A 80 -14.99 16.28 2.69
N GLY A 81 -15.80 15.78 3.60
CA GLY A 81 -15.40 14.87 4.66
C GLY A 81 -14.12 15.32 5.40
N LEU A 82 -13.05 14.54 5.30
CA LEU A 82 -11.75 14.89 5.92
C LEU A 82 -11.10 16.14 5.29
N GLY A 83 -11.54 16.57 4.10
CA GLY A 83 -11.09 17.78 3.40
C GLY A 83 -11.92 19.03 3.69
N GLU A 84 -13.00 18.95 4.45
CA GLU A 84 -13.92 20.07 4.68
C GLU A 84 -13.26 21.25 5.39
N LYS A 85 -12.49 20.99 6.42
CA LYS A 85 -11.78 22.03 7.19
C LYS A 85 -10.54 22.56 6.46
N ILE A 86 -9.77 21.66 5.85
CA ILE A 86 -8.56 21.97 5.10
C ILE A 86 -8.62 21.22 3.77
N PRO A 87 -9.04 21.91 2.69
CA PRO A 87 -9.06 21.33 1.36
C PRO A 87 -7.68 20.85 0.94
N ARG A 88 -7.63 19.80 0.13
CA ARG A 88 -6.38 19.23 -0.32
C ARG A 88 -6.47 18.67 -1.74
N ILE A 89 -5.38 18.72 -2.47
CA ILE A 89 -5.26 17.99 -3.72
C ILE A 89 -4.87 16.56 -3.38
N LEU A 90 -5.58 15.61 -3.97
CA LEU A 90 -5.28 14.18 -3.91
C LEU A 90 -4.87 13.70 -5.30
N ALA A 91 -3.75 12.99 -5.38
CA ALA A 91 -3.25 12.42 -6.61
C ALA A 91 -2.81 10.96 -6.38
N PRO A 92 -3.31 10.01 -7.20
CA PRO A 92 -2.84 8.64 -7.13
C PRO A 92 -1.44 8.53 -7.73
N LEU A 93 -0.57 7.80 -7.05
CA LEU A 93 0.74 7.41 -7.55
C LEU A 93 0.63 5.96 -8.03
N LYS A 94 0.79 5.73 -9.33
CA LYS A 94 0.51 4.41 -9.92
C LYS A 94 1.37 4.08 -11.13
N THR A 95 1.55 2.79 -11.36
CA THR A 95 1.94 2.22 -12.65
C THR A 95 0.69 1.78 -13.43
N GLU A 96 0.88 1.20 -14.62
CA GLU A 96 -0.23 0.62 -15.38
C GLU A 96 -0.99 -0.46 -14.60
N ASN A 97 -0.30 -1.21 -13.74
CA ASN A 97 -0.83 -2.41 -13.11
C ASN A 97 -1.06 -2.31 -11.59
N ARG A 98 -0.52 -1.27 -10.92
CA ARG A 98 -0.68 -1.15 -9.46
C ARG A 98 -0.60 0.29 -8.98
N THR A 99 -1.29 0.56 -7.86
CA THR A 99 -1.13 1.77 -7.07
C THR A 99 0.16 1.68 -6.25
N LEU A 100 1.02 2.70 -6.36
CA LEU A 100 2.26 2.82 -5.60
C LEU A 100 2.04 3.58 -4.28
N GLY A 101 1.07 4.51 -4.28
CA GLY A 101 0.78 5.36 -3.14
C GLY A 101 -0.08 6.56 -3.52
N TYR A 102 -0.01 7.60 -2.70
CA TYR A 102 -0.82 8.80 -2.86
C TYR A 102 0.00 10.04 -2.53
N LEU A 103 -0.20 11.09 -3.34
CA LEU A 103 0.29 12.44 -3.09
C LEU A 103 -0.86 13.27 -2.51
N ILE A 104 -0.59 13.99 -1.43
CA ILE A 104 -1.54 14.87 -0.75
C ILE A 104 -0.91 16.25 -0.59
N ILE A 105 -1.58 17.31 -1.05
CA ILE A 105 -1.15 18.69 -0.92
C ILE A 105 -2.23 19.45 -0.17
N PHE A 106 -1.90 19.98 1.01
CA PHE A 106 -2.87 20.62 1.90
C PHE A 106 -2.99 22.12 1.63
N SER A 107 -4.19 22.68 1.60
CA SER A 107 -4.46 24.10 1.46
C SER A 107 -4.33 24.82 2.81
N VAL A 108 -3.11 25.04 3.27
CA VAL A 108 -2.82 25.65 4.59
C VAL A 108 -2.36 27.10 4.45
N ASN A 109 -1.32 27.33 3.64
CA ASN A 109 -0.69 28.64 3.53
C ASN A 109 -1.44 29.55 2.53
N HIS A 110 -2.01 28.97 1.50
CA HIS A 110 -2.86 29.64 0.53
C HIS A 110 -3.86 28.68 -0.14
N PRO A 111 -4.98 29.19 -0.70
CA PRO A 111 -5.94 28.37 -1.42
C PRO A 111 -5.29 27.65 -2.62
N LEU A 112 -5.71 26.39 -2.84
CA LEU A 112 -5.31 25.60 -4.00
C LEU A 112 -6.20 25.94 -5.20
N GLU A 113 -5.58 26.09 -6.38
CA GLU A 113 -6.23 26.47 -7.63
C GLU A 113 -6.08 25.38 -8.69
N ASN A 114 -6.73 25.55 -9.85
CA ASN A 114 -6.63 24.59 -10.97
C ASN A 114 -5.19 24.38 -11.45
N ARG A 115 -4.35 25.43 -11.40
CA ARG A 115 -2.93 25.33 -11.73
C ARG A 115 -2.19 24.38 -10.79
N ASP A 116 -2.60 24.32 -9.51
CA ASP A 116 -1.98 23.42 -8.54
C ASP A 116 -2.37 21.95 -8.83
N ILE A 117 -3.55 21.71 -9.39
CA ILE A 117 -3.96 20.37 -9.86
C ILE A 117 -3.05 19.92 -11.01
N GLU A 118 -2.82 20.78 -12.01
CA GLU A 118 -1.91 20.49 -13.13
C GLU A 118 -0.47 20.24 -12.65
N ASN A 119 0.03 21.06 -11.73
CA ASN A 119 1.34 20.87 -11.11
C ASN A 119 1.41 19.57 -10.30
N ALA A 120 0.33 19.20 -9.59
CA ALA A 120 0.26 17.95 -8.84
C ALA A 120 0.30 16.72 -9.77
N GLU A 121 -0.30 16.78 -10.96
CA GLU A 121 -0.17 15.73 -11.97
C GLU A 121 1.28 15.54 -12.43
N ILE A 122 2.02 16.64 -12.62
CA ILE A 122 3.43 16.60 -13.00
C ILE A 122 4.26 16.02 -11.86
N LEU A 123 4.05 16.47 -10.63
CA LEU A 123 4.73 15.97 -9.44
C LEU A 123 4.44 14.48 -9.22
N ALA A 124 3.18 14.06 -9.41
CA ALA A 124 2.79 12.65 -9.30
C ALA A 124 3.53 11.76 -10.31
N LYS A 125 3.71 12.22 -11.56
CA LYS A 125 4.50 11.50 -12.57
C LYS A 125 5.97 11.36 -12.15
N ALA A 126 6.58 12.42 -11.61
CA ALA A 126 7.96 12.38 -11.13
C ALA A 126 8.11 11.44 -9.91
N LEU A 127 7.17 11.51 -8.96
CA LEU A 127 7.12 10.61 -7.81
C LEU A 127 6.93 9.15 -8.22
N ASN A 128 6.09 8.88 -9.23
CA ASN A 128 5.92 7.53 -9.78
C ASN A 128 7.25 6.92 -10.23
N ILE A 129 8.10 7.71 -10.91
CA ILE A 129 9.42 7.25 -11.36
C ILE A 129 10.32 6.93 -10.15
N LEU A 130 10.33 7.81 -9.13
CA LEU A 130 11.15 7.62 -7.93
C LEU A 130 10.65 6.47 -7.05
N MET A 131 9.34 6.27 -6.97
CA MET A 131 8.74 5.19 -6.16
C MET A 131 8.86 3.82 -6.83
N GLN A 132 8.99 3.79 -8.16
CA GLN A 132 9.35 2.55 -8.84
C GLN A 132 10.79 2.12 -8.49
N GLY A 133 11.65 3.10 -8.09
CA GLY A 133 13.04 2.85 -7.76
C GLY A 133 13.85 2.27 -8.93
N PRO A 134 15.15 2.13 -8.84
CA PRO A 134 15.84 1.14 -9.65
C PRO A 134 15.20 -0.21 -9.26
N ILE A 135 14.62 -0.91 -10.25
CA ILE A 135 14.12 -2.28 -10.08
C ILE A 135 15.24 -3.05 -9.38
N THR A 136 15.13 -3.26 -8.07
CA THR A 136 16.13 -4.01 -7.34
C THR A 136 15.95 -5.48 -7.68
N VAL A 137 17.00 -6.26 -7.56
CA VAL A 137 16.92 -7.72 -7.70
C VAL A 137 15.86 -8.29 -6.74
N ALA A 138 15.64 -7.64 -5.60
CA ALA A 138 14.57 -7.99 -4.66
C ALA A 138 13.15 -7.75 -5.22
N ASP A 139 12.93 -6.64 -5.94
CA ASP A 139 11.62 -6.34 -6.54
C ASP A 139 11.31 -7.31 -7.69
N ILE A 140 12.31 -7.63 -8.51
CA ILE A 140 12.18 -8.65 -9.57
C ILE A 140 11.87 -10.01 -8.96
N ASN A 141 12.53 -10.37 -7.87
CA ASN A 141 12.30 -11.65 -7.19
C ASN A 141 10.89 -11.72 -6.58
N LEU A 142 10.37 -10.64 -6.00
CA LEU A 142 9.01 -10.62 -5.46
C LEU A 142 7.96 -10.78 -6.58
N ASP A 143 8.10 -10.07 -7.69
CA ASP A 143 7.18 -10.20 -8.83
C ASP A 143 7.28 -11.59 -9.48
N LEU A 144 8.49 -12.16 -9.56
CA LEU A 144 8.71 -13.51 -10.06
C LEU A 144 8.12 -14.57 -9.13
N MET A 145 8.25 -14.40 -7.81
CA MET A 145 7.67 -15.29 -6.80
C MET A 145 6.13 -15.26 -6.84
N ASP A 146 5.54 -14.06 -6.86
CA ASP A 146 4.07 -13.89 -6.99
C ASP A 146 3.57 -14.55 -8.29
N TYR A 147 4.30 -14.39 -9.39
CA TYR A 147 3.98 -15.02 -10.67
C TYR A 147 4.08 -16.54 -10.60
N THR A 148 5.16 -17.07 -10.03
CA THR A 148 5.39 -18.51 -9.85
C THR A 148 4.29 -19.14 -9.01
N LEU A 149 3.93 -18.51 -7.89
CA LEU A 149 2.85 -19.00 -7.00
C LEU A 149 1.48 -18.97 -7.70
N LYS A 150 1.21 -17.96 -8.53
CA LYS A 150 -0.02 -17.91 -9.35
C LYS A 150 -0.08 -19.03 -10.38
N LEU A 151 1.05 -19.37 -11.03
CA LEU A 151 1.13 -20.51 -11.94
C LEU A 151 0.84 -21.82 -11.21
N LEU A 152 1.45 -22.04 -10.03
CA LEU A 152 1.21 -23.22 -9.20
C LEU A 152 -0.27 -23.34 -8.80
N LEU A 153 -0.90 -22.27 -8.33
CA LEU A 153 -2.32 -22.26 -7.98
C LEU A 153 -3.24 -22.51 -9.17
N SER A 154 -2.79 -22.18 -10.37
CA SER A 154 -3.55 -22.41 -11.62
C SER A 154 -3.23 -23.76 -12.26
N GLU A 155 -2.48 -24.63 -11.57
CA GLU A 155 -2.01 -25.94 -12.08
C GLU A 155 -1.25 -25.84 -13.43
N LEU A 156 -0.59 -24.70 -13.65
CA LEU A 156 0.21 -24.47 -14.84
C LEU A 156 1.67 -24.94 -14.62
N PRO A 157 2.38 -25.35 -15.68
CA PRO A 157 3.76 -25.81 -15.56
C PRO A 157 4.68 -24.70 -15.02
N VAL A 158 5.50 -25.04 -14.04
CA VAL A 158 6.50 -24.16 -13.44
C VAL A 158 7.88 -24.77 -13.60
N GLU A 159 8.88 -23.96 -13.94
CA GLU A 159 10.25 -24.43 -14.05
C GLU A 159 10.86 -24.73 -12.67
N SER A 160 11.64 -25.79 -12.56
CA SER A 160 12.30 -26.21 -11.30
C SER A 160 13.19 -25.10 -10.70
N SER A 161 13.78 -24.25 -11.54
CA SER A 161 14.58 -23.10 -11.10
C SER A 161 13.75 -22.03 -10.35
N GLN A 162 12.47 -21.87 -10.74
CA GLN A 162 11.55 -20.94 -10.10
C GLN A 162 11.07 -21.47 -8.73
N ILE A 163 10.87 -22.78 -8.64
CA ILE A 163 10.51 -23.46 -7.38
C ILE A 163 11.69 -23.38 -6.40
N GLN A 164 12.93 -23.59 -6.85
CA GLN A 164 14.12 -23.50 -6.00
C GLN A 164 14.27 -22.14 -5.31
N ALA A 165 13.82 -21.06 -5.93
CA ALA A 165 13.82 -19.73 -5.30
C ALA A 165 12.87 -19.63 -4.10
N LEU A 166 11.82 -20.45 -4.04
CA LEU A 166 10.86 -20.54 -2.95
C LEU A 166 11.31 -21.50 -1.83
N THR A 167 12.17 -22.46 -2.12
CA THR A 167 12.43 -23.66 -1.29
C THR A 167 13.62 -23.57 -0.32
N ASN A 168 14.01 -22.39 0.16
CA ASN A 168 15.06 -22.25 1.17
C ASN A 168 14.58 -22.51 2.63
N CYS A 169 13.39 -23.10 2.79
CA CYS A 169 12.77 -23.38 4.08
C CYS A 169 12.34 -24.83 4.16
N ASP A 170 12.16 -25.35 5.38
CA ASP A 170 11.86 -26.76 5.60
C ASP A 170 10.35 -27.04 5.54
N PHE A 171 9.53 -26.02 5.85
CA PHE A 171 8.06 -26.17 5.91
C PHE A 171 7.35 -24.97 5.30
N PHE A 172 6.18 -25.23 4.73
CA PHE A 172 5.29 -24.26 4.14
C PHE A 172 3.88 -24.39 4.73
N MET A 173 3.17 -23.28 4.79
CA MET A 173 1.75 -23.24 5.09
C MET A 173 1.07 -22.16 4.28
N THR A 174 -0.11 -22.44 3.74
CA THR A 174 -0.85 -21.47 2.95
C THR A 174 -2.12 -21.02 3.67
N PHE A 175 -2.52 -19.78 3.37
CA PHE A 175 -3.79 -19.22 3.83
C PHE A 175 -4.49 -18.54 2.65
N SER A 176 -5.81 -18.71 2.61
CA SER A 176 -6.69 -17.92 1.77
C SER A 176 -7.52 -17.00 2.64
N LEU A 177 -7.38 -15.70 2.45
CA LEU A 177 -8.06 -14.68 3.24
C LEU A 177 -9.18 -14.07 2.40
N SER A 178 -10.44 -14.30 2.81
CA SER A 178 -11.63 -13.80 2.14
C SER A 178 -12.14 -12.55 2.83
N LEU A 179 -12.31 -11.48 2.06
CA LEU A 179 -12.86 -10.21 2.52
C LEU A 179 -14.40 -10.24 2.53
N PRO A 180 -15.03 -9.49 3.45
CA PRO A 180 -16.47 -9.21 3.37
C PRO A 180 -16.80 -8.56 2.02
N GLU A 181 -17.97 -8.87 1.44
CA GLU A 181 -18.38 -8.40 0.11
C GLU A 181 -18.30 -6.88 -0.09
N LYS A 182 -18.51 -6.11 0.96
CA LYS A 182 -18.39 -4.65 0.94
C LYS A 182 -16.94 -4.12 0.82
N ARG A 183 -15.93 -4.99 0.83
CA ARG A 183 -14.49 -4.64 0.87
C ARG A 183 -13.66 -5.44 -0.14
N LYS A 184 -14.28 -5.99 -1.17
CA LYS A 184 -13.60 -6.79 -2.23
C LYS A 184 -12.85 -5.94 -3.25
N GLU A 185 -12.59 -4.67 -2.98
CA GLU A 185 -11.80 -3.81 -3.83
C GLU A 185 -10.33 -4.28 -3.88
N ARG A 186 -9.78 -4.33 -5.08
CA ARG A 186 -8.42 -4.84 -5.33
C ARG A 186 -7.36 -4.06 -4.54
N GLU A 187 -7.52 -2.75 -4.38
CA GLU A 187 -6.64 -1.91 -3.59
C GLU A 187 -6.62 -2.31 -2.10
N TYR A 188 -7.75 -2.73 -1.57
CA TYR A 188 -7.83 -3.18 -0.19
C TYR A 188 -7.09 -4.52 0.02
N LEU A 189 -7.10 -5.41 -0.98
CA LEU A 189 -6.28 -6.62 -0.95
C LEU A 189 -4.78 -6.30 -0.91
N TYR A 190 -4.33 -5.31 -1.69
CA TYR A 190 -2.94 -4.84 -1.65
C TYR A 190 -2.58 -4.19 -0.31
N TYR A 191 -3.48 -3.39 0.26
CA TYR A 191 -3.29 -2.84 1.60
C TYR A 191 -3.12 -3.94 2.66
N LEU A 192 -3.99 -4.95 2.67
CA LEU A 192 -3.87 -6.10 3.59
C LEU A 192 -2.60 -6.90 3.35
N ARG A 193 -2.25 -7.15 2.09
CA ARG A 193 -0.98 -7.77 1.72
C ARG A 193 0.19 -7.10 2.43
N ASP A 194 0.28 -5.78 2.31
CA ASP A 194 1.39 -5.02 2.88
C ASP A 194 1.38 -5.07 4.43
N GLN A 195 0.20 -5.14 5.06
CA GLN A 195 0.09 -5.36 6.51
C GLN A 195 0.56 -6.76 6.95
N ILE A 196 0.39 -7.77 6.10
CA ILE A 196 0.75 -9.17 6.39
C ILE A 196 2.24 -9.40 6.14
N ILE A 197 2.80 -8.86 5.05
CA ILE A 197 4.21 -9.06 4.65
C ILE A 197 5.18 -8.32 5.59
N GLN A 198 4.72 -7.32 6.36
CA GLN A 198 5.56 -6.43 7.18
C GLN A 198 6.84 -7.10 7.69
N ASP A 199 7.99 -6.71 7.11
CA ASP A 199 9.36 -7.03 7.52
C ASP A 199 9.75 -8.52 7.52
N SER A 200 9.05 -9.38 6.78
CA SER A 200 9.40 -10.80 6.70
C SER A 200 9.59 -11.26 5.24
N SER A 201 10.81 -11.57 4.88
CA SER A 201 11.15 -12.24 3.61
C SER A 201 10.62 -13.68 3.50
N LYS A 202 10.00 -14.19 4.57
CA LYS A 202 9.44 -15.54 4.68
C LYS A 202 7.95 -15.59 4.41
N ILE A 203 7.31 -14.45 4.16
CA ILE A 203 5.88 -14.36 3.89
C ILE A 203 5.68 -13.83 2.48
N HIS A 204 5.03 -14.62 1.64
CA HIS A 204 4.63 -14.24 0.30
C HIS A 204 3.11 -14.06 0.28
N SER A 205 2.64 -12.98 -0.27
CA SER A 205 1.20 -12.71 -0.32
C SER A 205 0.84 -11.92 -1.57
N PHE A 206 -0.22 -12.34 -2.25
CA PHE A 206 -0.72 -11.70 -3.46
C PHE A 206 -2.23 -11.90 -3.61
N PRO A 207 -2.92 -10.95 -4.27
CA PRO A 207 -4.31 -11.14 -4.66
C PRO A 207 -4.45 -12.26 -5.68
N TYR A 208 -5.32 -13.22 -5.39
CA TYR A 208 -5.71 -14.28 -6.30
C TYR A 208 -7.24 -14.39 -6.32
N GLU A 209 -7.84 -14.18 -7.48
CA GLU A 209 -9.28 -13.98 -7.62
C GLU A 209 -9.80 -12.87 -6.69
N GLU A 210 -10.77 -13.16 -5.83
CA GLU A 210 -11.34 -12.20 -4.86
C GLU A 210 -10.75 -12.34 -3.45
N ASN A 211 -9.67 -13.14 -3.31
CA ASN A 211 -9.05 -13.46 -2.03
C ASN A 211 -7.61 -12.95 -1.99
N LEU A 212 -7.08 -12.84 -0.79
CA LEU A 212 -5.64 -12.66 -0.57
C LEU A 212 -5.04 -14.02 -0.23
N PHE A 213 -4.18 -14.51 -1.11
CA PHE A 213 -3.40 -15.72 -0.87
C PHE A 213 -2.14 -15.37 -0.10
N VAL A 214 -1.80 -16.18 0.90
CA VAL A 214 -0.60 -16.03 1.72
C VAL A 214 0.12 -17.35 1.81
N LEU A 215 1.41 -17.37 1.51
CA LEU A 215 2.32 -18.48 1.76
C LEU A 215 3.32 -18.04 2.82
N ILE A 216 3.46 -18.82 3.87
CA ILE A 216 4.50 -18.64 4.88
C ILE A 216 5.52 -19.78 4.79
N ASN A 217 6.79 -19.41 4.77
CA ASN A 217 7.92 -20.30 4.83
C ASN A 217 8.49 -20.26 6.26
N TYR A 218 8.69 -21.40 6.91
CA TYR A 218 9.22 -21.41 8.26
C TYR A 218 10.13 -22.63 8.50
N LYS A 219 10.98 -22.54 9.51
CA LYS A 219 11.87 -23.61 9.96
C LYS A 219 11.47 -24.14 11.33
N GLU A 220 10.96 -23.26 12.18
CA GLU A 220 10.57 -23.56 13.55
C GLU A 220 9.10 -23.18 13.77
N GLU A 221 8.36 -23.99 14.51
CA GLU A 221 6.95 -23.73 14.87
C GLU A 221 6.76 -22.37 15.56
N LYS A 222 7.75 -21.90 16.30
CA LYS A 222 7.71 -20.58 16.95
C LYS A 222 7.56 -19.42 15.98
N GLU A 223 8.11 -19.53 14.77
CA GLU A 223 7.95 -18.52 13.71
C GLU A 223 6.49 -18.48 13.23
N LEU A 224 5.89 -19.65 13.07
CA LEU A 224 4.50 -19.82 12.70
C LEU A 224 3.57 -19.25 13.79
N ASP A 225 3.85 -19.50 15.07
CA ASP A 225 3.07 -18.96 16.19
C ASP A 225 3.07 -17.43 16.19
N GLN A 226 4.21 -16.79 15.95
CA GLN A 226 4.32 -15.34 15.87
C GLN A 226 3.49 -14.79 14.70
N PHE A 227 3.51 -15.46 13.56
CA PHE A 227 2.66 -15.12 12.43
C PHE A 227 1.18 -15.26 12.78
N PHE A 228 0.75 -16.35 13.43
CA PHE A 228 -0.63 -16.55 13.85
C PHE A 228 -1.14 -15.47 14.81
N VAL A 229 -0.33 -15.02 15.74
CA VAL A 229 -0.69 -13.93 16.66
C VAL A 229 -1.02 -12.65 15.88
N ARG A 230 -0.17 -12.29 14.90
CA ARG A 230 -0.43 -11.13 14.04
C ARG A 230 -1.64 -11.34 13.15
N LEU A 231 -1.73 -12.48 12.48
CA LEU A 231 -2.84 -12.81 11.60
C LEU A 231 -4.18 -12.74 12.34
N LYS A 232 -4.28 -13.34 13.53
CA LYS A 232 -5.51 -13.29 14.34
C LYS A 232 -5.93 -11.87 14.68
N LYS A 233 -4.98 -10.97 14.95
CA LYS A 233 -5.27 -9.56 15.19
C LYS A 233 -5.88 -8.92 13.94
N LEU A 234 -5.26 -9.10 12.77
CA LEU A 234 -5.74 -8.58 11.50
C LEU A 234 -7.12 -9.15 11.11
N LEU A 235 -7.31 -10.47 11.25
CA LEU A 235 -8.60 -11.12 10.96
C LEU A 235 -9.75 -10.51 11.79
N LYS A 236 -9.52 -10.28 13.08
CA LYS A 236 -10.50 -9.68 13.97
C LYS A 236 -10.75 -8.21 13.63
N GLU A 237 -9.69 -7.44 13.41
CA GLU A 237 -9.75 -6.01 13.13
C GLU A 237 -10.47 -5.71 11.82
N TYR A 238 -10.21 -6.50 10.78
CA TYR A 238 -10.77 -6.29 9.44
C TYR A 238 -11.96 -7.19 9.11
N GLN A 239 -12.43 -8.01 10.05
CA GLN A 239 -13.55 -8.96 9.86
C GLN A 239 -13.32 -9.92 8.67
N ILE A 240 -12.09 -10.42 8.55
CA ILE A 240 -11.65 -11.28 7.46
C ILE A 240 -11.87 -12.74 7.86
N HIS A 241 -12.32 -13.57 6.91
CA HIS A 241 -12.37 -15.02 7.04
C HIS A 241 -11.08 -15.63 6.48
N ALA A 242 -10.54 -16.62 7.18
CA ALA A 242 -9.31 -17.29 6.76
C ALA A 242 -9.53 -18.80 6.70
N GLY A 243 -9.10 -19.42 5.60
CA GLY A 243 -8.85 -20.85 5.49
C GLY A 243 -7.35 -21.11 5.45
N SER A 244 -6.88 -22.20 6.02
CA SER A 244 -5.48 -22.62 5.99
C SER A 244 -5.32 -24.03 5.46
N SER A 245 -4.17 -24.32 4.82
CA SER A 245 -3.72 -25.68 4.56
C SER A 245 -3.17 -26.33 5.83
N ASN A 246 -2.86 -27.61 5.75
CA ASN A 246 -1.89 -28.23 6.65
C ASN A 246 -0.48 -27.75 6.27
N SER A 247 0.47 -27.99 7.16
CA SER A 247 1.90 -27.80 6.87
C SER A 247 2.36 -28.85 5.84
N PHE A 248 3.25 -28.46 4.93
CA PHE A 248 3.81 -29.33 3.90
C PHE A 248 5.30 -28.98 3.65
N GLU A 249 6.05 -29.93 3.12
CA GLU A 249 7.51 -29.82 2.92
C GLU A 249 7.88 -29.53 1.46
N ASP A 250 7.01 -29.86 0.51
CA ASP A 250 7.23 -29.68 -0.93
C ASP A 250 6.15 -28.76 -1.55
N LEU A 251 6.56 -27.92 -2.49
CA LEU A 251 5.71 -27.01 -3.29
C LEU A 251 5.33 -27.63 -4.62
#